data_7a4234eeb974fdd9bdebac36e392502a
#
_entry.id   7a4234eeb974fdd9bdebac36e392502a
#
_cell.length_a   1.000
_cell.length_b   1.000
_cell.length_c   1.000
_cell.angle_alpha   90.00
_cell.angle_beta   90.00
_cell.angle_gamma   90.00
#
_symmetry.space_group_name_H-M   'P 1'
#
loop_
_entity.id
_entity.type
_entity.pdbx_description
1 polymer ?
#
loop_
_entity_poly.entity_id
_entity_poly.type
_entity_poly.pdbx_seq_one_letter_code
_entity_poly.pdbx_strand_id
1 'polypeptide(L)'
;RLLELRVDAAWYHVAAGELDTAASMLEQLEGLSPGGVRADALLLLASAQQDFERCLELAESALVDARGDDARVAKLECYIGELLLVQGSSTQALEHARAALKPAERAGDRTILATALATVAWFETGLAVEPTSGLLERAVILEEEGIQAGVYDTSSPSFVLGMRLMFAGRLDEARARMSWRLERAVSLGDEAAVVAALLHQAELEFRAGNWSLAARKGAEGYERAEQIGREQDMSALLYARALVDAHLGRVEQTRETAERGIALSEHCGDEVFRLQHLSVLGFLELSVGDPVAAERILRPLAARLTSLGWREPSIYGELPNAIEALVELAELEEARRLLTELQDRLSRIDSPWGEACAGRCEGLILAAEGDFAAAISALEDAITVHERLPQPFDHARTLLTLGTIQRRMKKRGQARESLVKALAVFDELGAALWAERARSELARLGGRAAVGDELTPTEQGIAELVALGKSNKEVAAQLFITPRTVEGHLTHIYAKLGVRSRAELAHRMSVPTG
;
A
#
# COMPACT_ATOMS: atom_id res chain seq x y z
N ARG A 1 -38.64 11.35 -22.15
CA ARG A 1 -37.76 10.72 -23.17
C ARG A 1 -36.58 11.61 -23.60
N LEU A 2 -36.78 12.94 -23.93
CA LEU A 2 -35.67 13.80 -24.31
C LEU A 2 -34.71 14.03 -23.11
N LEU A 3 -35.23 14.20 -21.91
CA LEU A 3 -34.46 14.37 -20.67
C LEU A 3 -33.71 13.08 -20.28
N GLU A 4 -34.33 11.92 -20.42
CA GLU A 4 -33.68 10.62 -20.24
C GLU A 4 -32.50 10.46 -21.20
N LEU A 5 -32.68 10.77 -22.49
CA LEU A 5 -31.60 10.73 -23.48
C LEU A 5 -30.43 11.69 -23.16
N ARG A 6 -30.69 12.83 -22.49
CA ARG A 6 -29.64 13.73 -22.02
C ARG A 6 -28.88 13.13 -20.84
N VAL A 7 -29.56 12.50 -19.92
CA VAL A 7 -28.93 11.76 -18.80
C VAL A 7 -28.08 10.61 -19.35
N ASP A 8 -28.62 9.83 -20.30
CA ASP A 8 -27.86 8.78 -20.96
C ASP A 8 -26.62 9.31 -21.68
N ALA A 9 -26.73 10.43 -22.40
CA ALA A 9 -25.59 11.05 -23.06
C ALA A 9 -24.54 11.56 -22.06
N ALA A 10 -24.97 12.18 -20.97
CA ALA A 10 -24.07 12.65 -19.90
C ALA A 10 -23.33 11.46 -19.26
N TRP A 11 -23.98 10.30 -19.12
CA TRP A 11 -23.33 9.10 -18.62
C TRP A 11 -22.13 8.68 -19.49
N TYR A 12 -22.25 8.71 -20.82
CA TYR A 12 -21.13 8.40 -21.71
C TYR A 12 -19.98 9.41 -21.56
N HIS A 13 -20.29 10.70 -21.35
CA HIS A 13 -19.26 11.71 -21.08
C HIS A 13 -18.56 11.48 -19.75
N VAL A 14 -19.30 11.09 -18.68
CA VAL A 14 -18.69 10.70 -17.39
C VAL A 14 -17.77 9.48 -17.55
N ALA A 15 -18.24 8.43 -18.24
CA ALA A 15 -17.46 7.24 -18.50
C ALA A 15 -16.20 7.50 -19.35
N ALA A 16 -16.28 8.46 -20.30
CA ALA A 16 -15.15 8.90 -21.11
C ALA A 16 -14.20 9.86 -20.38
N GLY A 17 -14.53 10.28 -19.13
CA GLY A 17 -13.73 11.27 -18.39
C GLY A 17 -13.95 12.72 -18.81
N GLU A 18 -14.96 13.02 -19.63
CA GLU A 18 -15.31 14.37 -20.07
C GLU A 18 -16.22 15.07 -19.04
N LEU A 19 -15.71 15.21 -17.79
CA LEU A 19 -16.51 15.60 -16.62
C LEU A 19 -17.15 16.99 -16.75
N ASP A 20 -16.44 17.97 -17.30
CA ASP A 20 -16.97 19.34 -17.53
C ASP A 20 -18.15 19.34 -18.51
N THR A 21 -18.05 18.53 -19.56
CA THR A 21 -19.12 18.36 -20.55
C THR A 21 -20.35 17.73 -19.90
N ALA A 22 -20.14 16.66 -19.13
CA ALA A 22 -21.21 15.99 -18.40
C ALA A 22 -21.87 16.94 -17.39
N ALA A 23 -21.10 17.64 -16.57
CA ALA A 23 -21.59 18.60 -15.59
C ALA A 23 -22.45 19.70 -16.25
N SER A 24 -21.95 20.34 -17.32
CA SER A 24 -22.70 21.37 -18.06
C SER A 24 -24.01 20.87 -18.64
N MET A 25 -24.07 19.61 -19.08
CA MET A 25 -25.33 18.99 -19.56
C MET A 25 -26.33 18.73 -18.43
N LEU A 26 -25.83 18.39 -17.23
CA LEU A 26 -26.64 17.96 -16.09
C LEU A 26 -27.10 19.12 -15.21
N GLU A 27 -26.32 20.21 -15.08
CA GLU A 27 -26.71 21.40 -14.33
C GLU A 27 -28.06 21.98 -14.77
N GLN A 28 -28.32 21.92 -16.08
CA GLN A 28 -29.62 22.36 -16.62
C GLN A 28 -30.81 21.50 -16.16
N LEU A 29 -30.55 20.28 -15.68
CA LEU A 29 -31.53 19.32 -15.20
C LEU A 29 -31.76 19.41 -13.68
N GLU A 30 -30.87 20.11 -12.92
CA GLU A 30 -31.00 20.29 -11.48
C GLU A 30 -32.28 21.02 -11.08
N GLY A 31 -32.72 21.95 -11.92
CA GLY A 31 -33.97 22.73 -11.74
C GLY A 31 -35.26 22.00 -12.11
N LEU A 32 -35.22 20.71 -12.48
CA LEU A 32 -36.40 19.93 -12.81
C LEU A 32 -37.27 19.65 -11.55
N SER A 33 -38.55 19.35 -11.80
CA SER A 33 -39.43 18.85 -10.74
C SER A 33 -38.91 17.54 -10.17
N PRO A 34 -39.05 17.29 -8.85
CA PRO A 34 -38.67 16.04 -8.22
C PRO A 34 -39.18 14.79 -8.96
N GLY A 35 -38.34 13.79 -9.10
CA GLY A 35 -38.67 12.52 -9.75
C GLY A 35 -37.46 11.78 -10.29
N GLY A 36 -37.69 10.57 -10.85
CA GLY A 36 -36.61 9.64 -11.21
C GLY A 36 -35.58 10.19 -12.19
N VAL A 37 -35.98 10.98 -13.19
CA VAL A 37 -35.03 11.57 -14.15
C VAL A 37 -34.11 12.62 -13.48
N ARG A 38 -34.66 13.42 -12.54
CA ARG A 38 -33.87 14.36 -11.77
C ARG A 38 -32.94 13.61 -10.81
N ALA A 39 -33.39 12.53 -10.20
CA ALA A 39 -32.54 11.69 -9.35
C ALA A 39 -31.35 11.12 -10.13
N ASP A 40 -31.55 10.59 -11.32
CA ASP A 40 -30.47 10.10 -12.18
C ASP A 40 -29.50 11.21 -12.58
N ALA A 41 -30.03 12.39 -12.93
CA ALA A 41 -29.20 13.56 -13.28
C ALA A 41 -28.33 14.02 -12.09
N LEU A 42 -28.91 14.08 -10.89
CA LEU A 42 -28.19 14.50 -9.68
C LEU A 42 -27.11 13.47 -9.29
N LEU A 43 -27.38 12.18 -9.43
CA LEU A 43 -26.40 11.13 -9.18
C LEU A 43 -25.21 11.24 -10.15
N LEU A 44 -25.47 11.43 -11.44
CA LEU A 44 -24.40 11.62 -12.42
C LEU A 44 -23.64 12.93 -12.22
N LEU A 45 -24.34 14.01 -11.86
CA LEU A 45 -23.70 15.28 -11.53
C LEU A 45 -22.79 15.14 -10.31
N ALA A 46 -23.24 14.43 -9.27
CA ALA A 46 -22.40 14.09 -8.11
C ALA A 46 -21.13 13.34 -8.52
N SER A 47 -21.26 12.39 -9.43
CA SER A 47 -20.12 11.60 -9.92
C SER A 47 -19.13 12.39 -10.77
N ALA A 48 -19.54 13.52 -11.31
CA ALA A 48 -18.69 14.44 -12.08
C ALA A 48 -18.01 15.50 -11.19
N GLN A 49 -18.39 15.61 -9.91
CA GLN A 49 -17.76 16.55 -8.97
C GLN A 49 -16.44 16.01 -8.43
N GLN A 50 -15.55 16.91 -8.01
CA GLN A 50 -14.29 16.60 -7.33
C GLN A 50 -14.39 16.76 -5.81
N ASP A 51 -15.34 17.56 -5.33
CA ASP A 51 -15.59 17.83 -3.91
C ASP A 51 -16.62 16.84 -3.37
N PHE A 52 -16.19 15.96 -2.47
CA PHE A 52 -17.04 14.93 -1.88
C PHE A 52 -18.17 15.47 -0.99
N GLU A 53 -18.04 16.66 -0.40
CA GLU A 53 -19.14 17.29 0.35
C GLU A 53 -20.27 17.64 -0.63
N ARG A 54 -19.94 18.24 -1.78
CA ARG A 54 -20.89 18.53 -2.84
C ARG A 54 -21.49 17.26 -3.45
N CYS A 55 -20.69 16.21 -3.62
CA CYS A 55 -21.19 14.90 -4.07
C CYS A 55 -22.28 14.37 -3.14
N LEU A 56 -22.05 14.44 -1.82
CA LEU A 56 -22.99 13.95 -0.82
C LEU A 56 -24.30 14.74 -0.83
N GLU A 57 -24.25 16.09 -0.86
CA GLU A 57 -25.44 16.93 -0.98
C GLU A 57 -26.32 16.57 -2.19
N LEU A 58 -25.69 16.38 -3.35
CA LEU A 58 -26.39 16.01 -4.58
C LEU A 58 -27.01 14.61 -4.48
N ALA A 59 -26.27 13.64 -3.92
CA ALA A 59 -26.73 12.26 -3.75
C ALA A 59 -27.90 12.18 -2.76
N GLU A 60 -27.86 12.91 -1.65
CA GLU A 60 -28.96 12.99 -0.69
C GLU A 60 -30.21 13.62 -1.31
N SER A 61 -30.04 14.69 -2.12
CA SER A 61 -31.17 15.27 -2.89
C SER A 61 -31.76 14.28 -3.88
N ALA A 62 -30.91 13.51 -4.58
CA ALA A 62 -31.33 12.47 -5.48
C ALA A 62 -32.10 11.35 -4.76
N LEU A 63 -31.67 10.96 -3.56
CA LEU A 63 -32.34 9.94 -2.75
C LEU A 63 -33.77 10.33 -2.37
N VAL A 64 -33.99 11.62 -2.08
CA VAL A 64 -35.34 12.15 -1.83
C VAL A 64 -36.22 12.00 -3.08
N ASP A 65 -35.67 12.28 -4.26
CA ASP A 65 -36.38 12.21 -5.54
C ASP A 65 -36.62 10.78 -6.00
N ALA A 66 -35.80 9.83 -5.57
CA ALA A 66 -35.90 8.41 -5.91
C ALA A 66 -36.98 7.65 -5.13
N ARG A 67 -37.68 8.31 -4.20
CA ARG A 67 -38.68 7.65 -3.34
C ARG A 67 -39.73 6.91 -4.16
N GLY A 68 -39.89 5.62 -3.85
CA GLY A 68 -40.84 4.73 -4.56
C GLY A 68 -40.24 3.97 -5.76
N ASP A 69 -38.97 4.21 -6.07
CA ASP A 69 -38.19 3.47 -7.05
C ASP A 69 -37.06 2.69 -6.37
N ASP A 70 -37.30 1.44 -6.11
CA ASP A 70 -36.36 0.59 -5.36
C ASP A 70 -34.98 0.46 -6.03
N ALA A 71 -34.89 0.48 -7.37
CA ALA A 71 -33.64 0.40 -8.10
C ALA A 71 -32.77 1.65 -7.89
N ARG A 72 -33.38 2.84 -7.96
CA ARG A 72 -32.68 4.11 -7.73
C ARG A 72 -32.29 4.27 -6.28
N VAL A 73 -33.20 3.95 -5.34
CA VAL A 73 -32.91 3.99 -3.91
C VAL A 73 -31.70 3.12 -3.57
N ALA A 74 -31.64 1.87 -4.06
CA ALA A 74 -30.52 0.97 -3.79
C ALA A 74 -29.19 1.53 -4.30
N LYS A 75 -29.14 2.07 -5.52
CA LYS A 75 -27.92 2.68 -6.09
C LYS A 75 -27.45 3.87 -5.28
N LEU A 76 -28.37 4.76 -4.90
CA LEU A 76 -28.07 5.97 -4.15
C LEU A 76 -27.62 5.66 -2.73
N GLU A 77 -28.25 4.70 -2.07
CA GLU A 77 -27.81 4.24 -0.74
C GLU A 77 -26.38 3.67 -0.77
N CYS A 78 -26.01 2.88 -1.78
CA CYS A 78 -24.64 2.41 -1.96
C CYS A 78 -23.68 3.58 -2.17
N TYR A 79 -24.00 4.51 -3.07
CA TYR A 79 -23.15 5.63 -3.42
C TYR A 79 -22.95 6.61 -2.23
N ILE A 80 -24.02 6.92 -1.49
CA ILE A 80 -23.93 7.72 -0.25
C ILE A 80 -23.03 7.01 0.77
N GLY A 81 -23.18 5.69 0.93
CA GLY A 81 -22.32 4.90 1.80
C GLY A 81 -20.84 5.01 1.40
N GLU A 82 -20.51 4.96 0.13
CA GLU A 82 -19.13 5.13 -0.37
C GLU A 82 -18.58 6.53 -0.08
N LEU A 83 -19.36 7.58 -0.34
CA LEU A 83 -18.97 8.97 -0.04
C LEU A 83 -18.72 9.18 1.47
N LEU A 84 -19.59 8.67 2.30
CA LEU A 84 -19.45 8.75 3.76
C LEU A 84 -18.21 7.98 4.26
N LEU A 85 -17.88 6.85 3.62
CA LEU A 85 -16.68 6.08 3.94
C LEU A 85 -15.42 6.90 3.62
N VAL A 86 -15.36 7.52 2.44
CA VAL A 86 -14.24 8.35 2.00
C VAL A 86 -14.06 9.57 2.90
N GLN A 87 -15.15 10.17 3.37
CA GLN A 87 -15.14 11.27 4.34
C GLN A 87 -14.86 10.84 5.79
N GLY A 88 -14.68 9.54 6.04
CA GLY A 88 -14.37 8.99 7.35
C GLY A 88 -15.58 8.77 8.26
N SER A 89 -16.80 8.74 7.74
CA SER A 89 -18.04 8.48 8.49
C SER A 89 -18.44 7.00 8.43
N SER A 90 -17.55 6.10 8.80
CA SER A 90 -17.63 4.67 8.54
C SER A 90 -18.89 3.97 9.11
N THR A 91 -19.39 4.39 10.27
CA THR A 91 -20.60 3.81 10.85
C THR A 91 -21.83 4.13 10.00
N GLN A 92 -21.98 5.39 9.60
CA GLN A 92 -23.08 5.83 8.74
C GLN A 92 -22.96 5.19 7.35
N ALA A 93 -21.73 5.08 6.82
CA ALA A 93 -21.47 4.37 5.57
C ALA A 93 -22.04 2.94 5.57
N LEU A 94 -21.78 2.17 6.62
CA LEU A 94 -22.31 0.81 6.76
C LEU A 94 -23.84 0.77 6.91
N GLU A 95 -24.44 1.76 7.60
CA GLU A 95 -25.89 1.89 7.72
C GLU A 95 -26.54 2.10 6.35
N HIS A 96 -26.01 3.01 5.53
CA HIS A 96 -26.48 3.23 4.16
C HIS A 96 -26.29 1.99 3.27
N ALA A 97 -25.12 1.35 3.32
CA ALA A 97 -24.88 0.11 2.56
C ALA A 97 -25.91 -0.98 2.91
N ARG A 98 -26.23 -1.16 4.19
CA ARG A 98 -27.28 -2.12 4.63
C ARG A 98 -28.69 -1.67 4.24
N ALA A 99 -28.94 -0.37 4.21
CA ALA A 99 -30.22 0.17 3.76
C ALA A 99 -30.49 -0.13 2.27
N ALA A 100 -29.43 -0.26 1.45
CA ALA A 100 -29.53 -0.61 0.04
C ALA A 100 -30.06 -2.04 -0.24
N LEU A 101 -29.84 -3.00 0.69
CA LEU A 101 -30.11 -4.43 0.42
C LEU A 101 -31.57 -4.73 0.09
N LYS A 102 -32.51 -4.27 0.93
CA LYS A 102 -33.93 -4.55 0.71
C LYS A 102 -34.48 -3.91 -0.56
N PRO A 103 -34.21 -2.63 -0.88
CA PRO A 103 -34.54 -2.05 -2.17
C PRO A 103 -33.91 -2.82 -3.35
N ALA A 104 -32.62 -3.21 -3.26
CA ALA A 104 -31.95 -3.99 -4.31
C ALA A 104 -32.64 -5.34 -4.58
N GLU A 105 -33.07 -6.03 -3.53
CA GLU A 105 -33.83 -7.29 -3.67
C GLU A 105 -35.21 -7.08 -4.33
N ARG A 106 -35.92 -6.02 -3.96
CA ARG A 106 -37.24 -5.70 -4.55
C ARG A 106 -37.16 -5.21 -6.00
N ALA A 107 -36.08 -4.52 -6.34
CA ALA A 107 -35.84 -4.05 -7.70
C ALA A 107 -35.73 -5.22 -8.71
N GLY A 108 -35.24 -6.38 -8.26
CA GLY A 108 -35.08 -7.56 -9.11
C GLY A 108 -33.96 -7.45 -10.14
N ASP A 109 -33.17 -6.38 -10.10
CA ASP A 109 -32.01 -6.17 -10.95
C ASP A 109 -30.76 -6.82 -10.32
N ARG A 110 -30.19 -7.79 -11.06
CA ARG A 110 -29.07 -8.59 -10.58
C ARG A 110 -27.80 -7.75 -10.34
N THR A 111 -27.55 -6.75 -11.18
CA THR A 111 -26.37 -5.90 -11.08
C THR A 111 -26.47 -5.02 -9.82
N ILE A 112 -27.61 -4.38 -9.60
CA ILE A 112 -27.83 -3.55 -8.41
C ILE A 112 -27.73 -4.40 -7.14
N LEU A 113 -28.28 -5.62 -7.15
CA LEU A 113 -28.20 -6.52 -6.00
C LEU A 113 -26.74 -6.96 -5.76
N ALA A 114 -26.00 -7.31 -6.81
CA ALA A 114 -24.60 -7.69 -6.70
C ALA A 114 -23.75 -6.56 -6.08
N THR A 115 -23.92 -5.32 -6.55
CA THR A 115 -23.23 -4.14 -6.01
C THR A 115 -23.60 -3.91 -4.55
N ALA A 116 -24.90 -3.93 -4.20
CA ALA A 116 -25.32 -3.70 -2.81
C ALA A 116 -24.75 -4.75 -1.84
N LEU A 117 -24.73 -6.03 -2.23
CA LEU A 117 -24.13 -7.10 -1.44
C LEU A 117 -22.61 -6.90 -1.28
N ALA A 118 -21.93 -6.51 -2.36
CA ALA A 118 -20.48 -6.26 -2.35
C ALA A 118 -20.12 -5.03 -1.51
N THR A 119 -20.89 -3.94 -1.59
CA THR A 119 -20.68 -2.73 -0.78
C THR A 119 -20.74 -3.05 0.72
N VAL A 120 -21.77 -3.82 1.14
CA VAL A 120 -21.84 -4.27 2.55
C VAL A 120 -20.63 -5.13 2.91
N ALA A 121 -20.26 -6.11 2.07
CA ALA A 121 -19.14 -7.00 2.33
C ALA A 121 -17.81 -6.23 2.42
N TRP A 122 -17.61 -5.19 1.63
CA TRP A 122 -16.44 -4.32 1.68
C TRP A 122 -16.37 -3.53 3.00
N PHE A 123 -17.46 -2.91 3.39
CA PHE A 123 -17.49 -2.11 4.63
C PHE A 123 -17.35 -3.01 5.87
N GLU A 124 -17.98 -4.18 5.88
CA GLU A 124 -17.78 -5.16 6.96
C GLU A 124 -16.31 -5.61 7.06
N THR A 125 -15.61 -5.76 5.94
CA THR A 125 -14.18 -6.09 5.90
C THR A 125 -13.33 -4.98 6.52
N GLY A 126 -13.49 -3.74 6.07
CA GLY A 126 -12.71 -2.58 6.55
C GLY A 126 -12.93 -2.28 8.03
N LEU A 127 -14.16 -2.47 8.51
CA LEU A 127 -14.55 -2.20 9.91
C LEU A 127 -14.36 -3.41 10.84
N ALA A 128 -13.89 -4.55 10.33
CA ALA A 128 -13.80 -5.82 11.05
C ALA A 128 -15.07 -6.14 11.85
N VAL A 129 -16.21 -5.88 11.24
CA VAL A 129 -17.51 -6.36 11.72
C VAL A 129 -17.65 -7.81 11.28
N GLU A 130 -18.29 -8.64 12.11
CA GLU A 130 -18.52 -10.04 11.75
C GLU A 130 -19.14 -10.13 10.35
N PRO A 131 -18.48 -10.78 9.39
CA PRO A 131 -18.95 -10.80 8.01
C PRO A 131 -20.31 -11.50 7.91
N THR A 132 -21.27 -10.87 7.25
CA THR A 132 -22.53 -11.52 6.96
C THR A 132 -22.26 -12.67 5.98
N SER A 133 -22.49 -13.91 6.44
CA SER A 133 -22.14 -15.13 5.69
C SER A 133 -22.81 -15.17 4.32
N GLY A 134 -22.02 -15.49 3.29
CA GLY A 134 -22.49 -15.72 1.92
C GLY A 134 -22.80 -14.46 1.10
N LEU A 135 -22.62 -13.24 1.64
CA LEU A 135 -22.91 -12.00 0.89
C LEU A 135 -22.00 -11.86 -0.33
N LEU A 136 -20.70 -11.97 -0.12
CA LEU A 136 -19.72 -11.77 -1.19
C LEU A 136 -19.79 -12.91 -2.22
N GLU A 137 -19.95 -14.13 -1.78
CA GLU A 137 -20.12 -15.30 -2.67
C GLU A 137 -21.35 -15.13 -3.58
N ARG A 138 -22.49 -14.71 -2.99
CA ARG A 138 -23.71 -14.40 -3.74
C ARG A 138 -23.50 -13.25 -4.72
N ALA A 139 -22.79 -12.19 -4.30
CA ALA A 139 -22.48 -11.04 -5.15
C ALA A 139 -21.64 -11.45 -6.37
N VAL A 140 -20.60 -12.24 -6.16
CA VAL A 140 -19.70 -12.73 -7.24
C VAL A 140 -20.47 -13.61 -8.25
N ILE A 141 -21.32 -14.52 -7.78
CA ILE A 141 -22.16 -15.35 -8.66
C ILE A 141 -23.08 -14.47 -9.51
N LEU A 142 -23.71 -13.46 -8.91
CA LEU A 142 -24.59 -12.55 -9.64
C LEU A 142 -23.83 -11.72 -10.69
N GLU A 143 -22.59 -11.30 -10.40
CA GLU A 143 -21.72 -10.57 -11.33
C GLU A 143 -21.30 -11.46 -12.51
N GLU A 144 -20.92 -12.72 -12.25
CA GLU A 144 -20.49 -13.69 -13.27
C GLU A 144 -21.65 -14.11 -14.20
N GLU A 145 -22.86 -14.21 -13.67
CA GLU A 145 -24.08 -14.51 -14.44
C GLU A 145 -24.64 -13.29 -15.18
N GLY A 146 -24.36 -12.09 -14.68
CA GLY A 146 -24.83 -10.83 -15.23
C GLY A 146 -23.80 -10.21 -16.17
N ILE A 147 -23.89 -10.48 -17.47
CA ILE A 147 -22.90 -10.03 -18.47
C ILE A 147 -22.96 -8.51 -18.75
N GLN A 148 -23.80 -7.73 -18.10
CA GLN A 148 -23.98 -6.32 -18.47
C GLN A 148 -23.67 -5.32 -17.38
N ALA A 149 -23.07 -4.25 -17.88
CA ALA A 149 -23.03 -2.86 -17.47
C ALA A 149 -21.93 -2.45 -16.51
N GLY A 150 -21.05 -1.63 -17.07
CA GLY A 150 -20.31 -0.62 -16.34
C GLY A 150 -21.26 0.19 -15.47
N VAL A 151 -21.04 0.18 -14.22
CA VAL A 151 -21.53 1.17 -13.27
C VAL A 151 -20.45 1.27 -12.21
N TYR A 152 -20.09 2.48 -11.82
CA TYR A 152 -19.26 2.88 -10.71
C TYR A 152 -18.68 1.73 -9.87
N ASP A 153 -17.43 1.41 -10.07
CA ASP A 153 -16.87 0.12 -9.76
C ASP A 153 -16.04 0.11 -8.45
N THR A 154 -16.30 1.06 -7.55
CA THR A 154 -15.63 1.12 -6.25
C THR A 154 -16.07 0.02 -5.29
N SER A 155 -17.21 -0.63 -5.56
CA SER A 155 -17.72 -1.76 -4.79
C SER A 155 -18.19 -2.92 -5.67
N SER A 156 -17.53 -3.16 -6.82
CA SER A 156 -17.85 -4.36 -7.60
C SER A 156 -17.50 -5.62 -6.82
N PRO A 157 -18.27 -6.71 -6.99
CA PRO A 157 -17.97 -7.99 -6.33
C PRO A 157 -16.55 -8.48 -6.59
N SER A 158 -16.06 -8.33 -7.81
CA SER A 158 -14.70 -8.70 -8.21
C SER A 158 -13.64 -7.84 -7.52
N PHE A 159 -13.89 -6.55 -7.31
CA PHE A 159 -13.01 -5.70 -6.52
C PHE A 159 -12.93 -6.20 -5.07
N VAL A 160 -14.07 -6.33 -4.41
CA VAL A 160 -14.12 -6.75 -2.99
C VAL A 160 -13.48 -8.13 -2.79
N LEU A 161 -13.76 -9.08 -3.70
CA LEU A 161 -13.12 -10.39 -3.66
C LEU A 161 -11.61 -10.28 -3.86
N GLY A 162 -11.15 -9.49 -4.83
CA GLY A 162 -9.73 -9.26 -5.08
C GLY A 162 -9.01 -8.69 -3.87
N MET A 163 -9.61 -7.70 -3.19
CA MET A 163 -9.05 -7.11 -1.96
C MET A 163 -9.00 -8.11 -0.80
N ARG A 164 -10.07 -8.88 -0.57
CA ARG A 164 -10.09 -9.93 0.46
C ARG A 164 -9.04 -11.01 0.21
N LEU A 165 -8.90 -11.46 -1.03
CA LEU A 165 -7.85 -12.41 -1.41
C LEU A 165 -6.44 -11.83 -1.18
N MET A 166 -6.25 -10.57 -1.50
CA MET A 166 -4.98 -9.87 -1.27
C MET A 166 -4.65 -9.77 0.23
N PHE A 167 -5.61 -9.42 1.09
CA PHE A 167 -5.42 -9.36 2.54
C PHE A 167 -5.19 -10.74 3.16
N ALA A 168 -5.81 -11.79 2.62
CA ALA A 168 -5.58 -13.18 3.00
C ALA A 168 -4.24 -13.76 2.46
N GLY A 169 -3.42 -12.98 1.75
CA GLY A 169 -2.15 -13.42 1.16
C GLY A 169 -2.29 -14.32 -0.07
N ARG A 170 -3.50 -14.48 -0.63
CA ARG A 170 -3.78 -15.28 -1.84
C ARG A 170 -3.55 -14.47 -3.11
N LEU A 171 -2.30 -13.98 -3.29
CA LEU A 171 -1.99 -12.95 -4.28
C LEU A 171 -2.20 -13.39 -5.73
N ASP A 172 -2.00 -14.67 -6.06
CA ASP A 172 -2.21 -15.15 -7.43
C ASP A 172 -3.70 -15.15 -7.81
N GLU A 173 -4.57 -15.51 -6.90
CA GLU A 173 -6.01 -15.47 -7.11
C GLU A 173 -6.53 -14.02 -7.14
N ALA A 174 -5.99 -13.16 -6.27
CA ALA A 174 -6.27 -11.73 -6.32
C ALA A 174 -5.86 -11.12 -7.67
N ARG A 175 -4.66 -11.48 -8.16
CA ARG A 175 -4.13 -11.02 -9.46
C ARG A 175 -5.04 -11.44 -10.60
N ALA A 176 -5.48 -12.68 -10.64
CA ALA A 176 -6.40 -13.17 -11.67
C ALA A 176 -7.72 -12.38 -11.68
N ARG A 177 -8.29 -12.12 -10.49
CA ARG A 177 -9.54 -11.36 -10.36
C ARG A 177 -9.38 -9.89 -10.75
N MET A 178 -8.30 -9.24 -10.33
CA MET A 178 -8.01 -7.84 -10.69
C MET A 178 -7.67 -7.68 -12.17
N SER A 179 -7.02 -8.66 -12.80
CA SER A 179 -6.75 -8.64 -14.25
C SER A 179 -8.03 -8.77 -15.05
N TRP A 180 -8.93 -9.67 -14.67
CA TRP A 180 -10.25 -9.79 -15.28
C TRP A 180 -11.04 -8.47 -15.20
N ARG A 181 -11.00 -7.80 -14.04
CA ARG A 181 -11.65 -6.49 -13.86
C ARG A 181 -11.07 -5.42 -14.80
N LEU A 182 -9.74 -5.34 -14.91
CA LEU A 182 -9.08 -4.40 -15.81
C LEU A 182 -9.45 -4.66 -17.28
N GLU A 183 -9.40 -5.92 -17.74
CA GLU A 183 -9.76 -6.30 -19.10
C GLU A 183 -11.22 -5.92 -19.42
N ARG A 184 -12.12 -6.11 -18.45
CA ARG A 184 -13.52 -5.73 -18.59
C ARG A 184 -13.68 -4.20 -18.69
N ALA A 185 -13.03 -3.41 -17.80
CA ALA A 185 -13.08 -1.96 -17.85
C ALA A 185 -12.59 -1.42 -19.22
N VAL A 186 -11.47 -1.95 -19.71
CA VAL A 186 -10.95 -1.62 -21.04
C VAL A 186 -11.94 -1.97 -22.15
N SER A 187 -12.58 -3.14 -22.09
CA SER A 187 -13.54 -3.56 -23.10
C SER A 187 -14.81 -2.70 -23.16
N LEU A 188 -15.15 -2.06 -22.05
CA LEU A 188 -16.30 -1.16 -21.92
C LEU A 188 -15.94 0.31 -22.23
N GLY A 189 -14.65 0.65 -22.35
CA GLY A 189 -14.19 2.03 -22.50
C GLY A 189 -14.40 2.86 -21.23
N ASP A 190 -14.47 2.23 -20.06
CA ASP A 190 -14.64 2.89 -18.77
C ASP A 190 -13.27 3.27 -18.21
N GLU A 191 -12.79 4.48 -18.55
CA GLU A 191 -11.48 4.98 -18.14
C GLU A 191 -11.36 5.15 -16.62
N ALA A 192 -12.42 5.53 -15.92
CA ALA A 192 -12.39 5.64 -14.46
C ALA A 192 -12.20 4.26 -13.80
N ALA A 193 -12.90 3.23 -14.28
CA ALA A 193 -12.72 1.86 -13.81
C ALA A 193 -11.32 1.30 -14.16
N VAL A 194 -10.76 1.67 -15.33
CA VAL A 194 -9.36 1.33 -15.70
C VAL A 194 -8.38 1.92 -14.70
N VAL A 195 -8.52 3.20 -14.36
CA VAL A 195 -7.67 3.91 -13.39
C VAL A 195 -7.73 3.23 -12.02
N ALA A 196 -8.93 2.97 -11.52
CA ALA A 196 -9.12 2.27 -10.24
C ALA A 196 -8.53 0.85 -10.25
N ALA A 197 -8.67 0.10 -11.35
CA ALA A 197 -8.09 -1.24 -11.47
C ALA A 197 -6.55 -1.20 -11.47
N LEU A 198 -5.93 -0.21 -12.12
CA LEU A 198 -4.49 0.00 -12.13
C LEU A 198 -3.93 0.30 -10.74
N LEU A 199 -4.63 1.12 -9.94
CA LEU A 199 -4.29 1.38 -8.54
C LEU A 199 -4.19 0.07 -7.73
N HIS A 200 -5.25 -0.75 -7.76
CA HIS A 200 -5.28 -1.97 -6.95
C HIS A 200 -4.31 -3.04 -7.47
N GLN A 201 -4.03 -3.06 -8.78
CA GLN A 201 -2.93 -3.89 -9.30
C GLN A 201 -1.56 -3.40 -8.82
N ALA A 202 -1.35 -2.08 -8.71
CA ALA A 202 -0.10 -1.53 -8.16
C ALA A 202 0.09 -1.94 -6.69
N GLU A 203 -0.96 -1.86 -5.87
CA GLU A 203 -0.93 -2.31 -4.48
C GLU A 203 -0.66 -3.81 -4.33
N LEU A 204 -1.29 -4.64 -5.16
CA LEU A 204 -1.07 -6.08 -5.18
C LEU A 204 0.38 -6.43 -5.54
N GLU A 205 0.90 -5.85 -6.62
CA GLU A 205 2.28 -6.11 -7.06
C GLU A 205 3.32 -5.54 -6.10
N PHE A 206 3.00 -4.44 -5.41
CA PHE A 206 3.81 -3.94 -4.31
C PHE A 206 3.92 -4.97 -3.18
N ARG A 207 2.81 -5.55 -2.71
CA ARG A 207 2.80 -6.59 -1.66
C ARG A 207 3.56 -7.85 -2.08
N ALA A 208 3.45 -8.22 -3.35
CA ALA A 208 4.17 -9.37 -3.93
C ALA A 208 5.69 -9.14 -4.08
N GLY A 209 6.19 -7.93 -3.80
CA GLY A 209 7.60 -7.58 -4.02
C GLY A 209 7.95 -7.21 -5.46
N ASN A 210 6.98 -7.16 -6.36
CA ASN A 210 7.16 -6.77 -7.77
C ASN A 210 7.17 -5.25 -7.95
N TRP A 211 8.02 -4.54 -7.18
CA TRP A 211 7.97 -3.07 -7.06
C TRP A 211 8.15 -2.32 -8.38
N SER A 212 8.95 -2.86 -9.30
CA SER A 212 9.08 -2.29 -10.65
C SER A 212 7.77 -2.36 -11.44
N LEU A 213 6.98 -3.43 -11.28
CA LEU A 213 5.67 -3.56 -11.91
C LEU A 213 4.64 -2.66 -11.22
N ALA A 214 4.65 -2.61 -9.89
CA ALA A 214 3.81 -1.71 -9.11
C ALA A 214 4.00 -0.24 -9.53
N ALA A 215 5.26 0.20 -9.66
CA ALA A 215 5.60 1.54 -10.12
C ALA A 215 5.08 1.84 -11.52
N ARG A 216 5.21 0.89 -12.46
CA ARG A 216 4.68 1.07 -13.84
C ARG A 216 3.16 1.17 -13.86
N LYS A 217 2.45 0.31 -13.09
CA LYS A 217 0.99 0.36 -12.99
C LYS A 217 0.50 1.66 -12.37
N GLY A 218 1.16 2.11 -11.30
CA GLY A 218 0.87 3.40 -10.67
C GLY A 218 1.10 4.59 -11.61
N ALA A 219 2.19 4.58 -12.39
CA ALA A 219 2.47 5.63 -13.36
C ALA A 219 1.44 5.66 -14.51
N GLU A 220 1.12 4.49 -15.08
CA GLU A 220 0.09 4.36 -16.12
C GLU A 220 -1.27 4.86 -15.62
N GLY A 221 -1.65 4.47 -14.40
CA GLY A 221 -2.90 4.93 -13.79
C GLY A 221 -2.91 6.44 -13.58
N TYR A 222 -1.80 7.02 -13.09
CA TYR A 222 -1.69 8.45 -12.87
C TYR A 222 -1.82 9.27 -14.16
N GLU A 223 -1.14 8.85 -15.24
CA GLU A 223 -1.23 9.50 -16.55
C GLU A 223 -2.68 9.49 -17.08
N ARG A 224 -3.40 8.36 -16.89
CA ARG A 224 -4.80 8.25 -17.29
C ARG A 224 -5.72 9.13 -16.43
N ALA A 225 -5.53 9.13 -15.09
CA ALA A 225 -6.29 9.98 -14.18
C ALA A 225 -6.13 11.47 -14.50
N GLU A 226 -4.90 11.89 -14.85
CA GLU A 226 -4.60 13.25 -15.28
C GLU A 226 -5.30 13.60 -16.62
N GLN A 227 -5.31 12.67 -17.57
CA GLN A 227 -5.99 12.86 -18.86
C GLN A 227 -7.51 13.05 -18.72
N ILE A 228 -8.14 12.36 -17.79
CA ILE A 228 -9.58 12.45 -17.52
C ILE A 228 -9.93 13.46 -16.42
N GLY A 229 -8.93 14.18 -15.87
CA GLY A 229 -9.13 15.26 -14.91
C GLY A 229 -9.64 14.83 -13.54
N ARG A 230 -9.37 13.58 -13.09
CA ARG A 230 -9.86 13.03 -11.80
C ARG A 230 -8.82 13.20 -10.70
N GLU A 231 -8.88 14.33 -9.99
CA GLU A 231 -7.90 14.68 -8.95
C GLU A 231 -7.88 13.69 -7.77
N GLN A 232 -9.03 13.16 -7.38
CA GLN A 232 -9.12 12.13 -6.34
C GLN A 232 -8.35 10.86 -6.72
N ASP A 233 -8.47 10.42 -7.98
CA ASP A 233 -7.74 9.24 -8.46
C ASP A 233 -6.24 9.54 -8.61
N MET A 234 -5.89 10.79 -8.96
CA MET A 234 -4.48 11.22 -8.97
C MET A 234 -3.87 11.13 -7.58
N SER A 235 -4.58 11.53 -6.50
CA SER A 235 -4.10 11.35 -5.14
C SER A 235 -3.87 9.87 -4.80
N ALA A 236 -4.83 9.00 -5.13
CA ALA A 236 -4.72 7.57 -4.91
C ALA A 236 -3.47 6.95 -5.59
N LEU A 237 -3.18 7.39 -6.82
CA LEU A 237 -2.03 6.87 -7.58
C LEU A 237 -0.70 7.48 -7.13
N LEU A 238 -0.70 8.72 -6.61
CA LEU A 238 0.45 9.28 -5.90
C LEU A 238 0.76 8.49 -4.62
N TYR A 239 -0.27 8.00 -3.90
CA TYR A 239 -0.05 7.08 -2.78
C TYR A 239 0.67 5.81 -3.22
N ALA A 240 0.19 5.14 -4.28
CA ALA A 240 0.84 3.92 -4.77
C ALA A 240 2.31 4.17 -5.18
N ARG A 241 2.61 5.33 -5.77
CA ARG A 241 3.97 5.75 -6.10
C ARG A 241 4.81 6.02 -4.84
N ALA A 242 4.30 6.82 -3.91
CA ALA A 242 4.99 7.15 -2.66
C ALA A 242 5.29 5.91 -1.83
N LEU A 243 4.38 4.92 -1.82
CA LEU A 243 4.54 3.64 -1.15
C LEU A 243 5.76 2.88 -1.70
N VAL A 244 5.89 2.75 -3.02
CA VAL A 244 7.05 2.10 -3.67
C VAL A 244 8.33 2.89 -3.42
N ASP A 245 8.32 4.21 -3.57
CA ASP A 245 9.50 5.07 -3.40
C ASP A 245 10.00 5.04 -1.95
N ALA A 246 9.10 5.00 -0.95
CA ALA A 246 9.46 4.86 0.47
C ALA A 246 10.22 3.56 0.75
N HIS A 247 9.75 2.44 0.17
CA HIS A 247 10.37 1.14 0.36
C HIS A 247 11.71 1.00 -0.39
N LEU A 248 11.85 1.67 -1.53
CA LEU A 248 13.13 1.80 -2.24
C LEU A 248 14.12 2.74 -1.54
N GLY A 249 13.69 3.51 -0.53
CA GLY A 249 14.53 4.47 0.19
C GLY A 249 14.76 5.77 -0.58
N ARG A 250 13.87 6.15 -1.50
CA ARG A 250 13.89 7.41 -2.25
C ARG A 250 13.26 8.53 -1.44
N VAL A 251 13.99 8.99 -0.42
CA VAL A 251 13.45 9.83 0.67
C VAL A 251 12.76 11.10 0.16
N GLU A 252 13.49 11.94 -0.61
CA GLU A 252 12.96 13.23 -1.07
C GLU A 252 11.78 13.06 -2.03
N GLN A 253 11.86 12.09 -2.96
CA GLN A 253 10.77 11.79 -3.89
C GLN A 253 9.51 11.32 -3.14
N THR A 254 9.69 10.53 -2.09
CA THR A 254 8.57 10.06 -1.26
C THR A 254 7.88 11.23 -0.57
N ARG A 255 8.65 12.14 0.07
CA ARG A 255 8.10 13.31 0.75
C ARG A 255 7.33 14.20 -0.20
N GLU A 256 7.96 14.60 -1.32
CA GLU A 256 7.32 15.43 -2.34
C GLU A 256 6.03 14.80 -2.90
N THR A 257 6.08 13.51 -3.21
CA THR A 257 4.92 12.80 -3.77
C THR A 257 3.79 12.68 -2.75
N ALA A 258 4.11 12.34 -1.49
CA ALA A 258 3.12 12.19 -0.44
C ALA A 258 2.49 13.55 -0.04
N GLU A 259 3.29 14.62 0.07
CA GLU A 259 2.79 15.97 0.36
C GLU A 259 1.83 16.47 -0.74
N ARG A 260 2.17 16.23 -2.01
CA ARG A 260 1.28 16.55 -3.13
C ARG A 260 -0.02 15.73 -3.07
N GLY A 261 0.07 14.45 -2.74
CA GLY A 261 -1.10 13.58 -2.58
C GLY A 261 -2.00 14.03 -1.42
N ILE A 262 -1.42 14.43 -0.28
CA ILE A 262 -2.17 14.98 0.86
C ILE A 262 -2.92 16.24 0.43
N ALA A 263 -2.26 17.17 -0.27
CA ALA A 263 -2.90 18.41 -0.72
C ALA A 263 -4.08 18.15 -1.67
N LEU A 264 -3.97 17.18 -2.58
CA LEU A 264 -5.08 16.76 -3.44
C LEU A 264 -6.21 16.11 -2.65
N SER A 265 -5.89 15.21 -1.71
CA SER A 265 -6.89 14.58 -0.84
C SER A 265 -7.66 15.62 -0.01
N GLU A 266 -6.97 16.60 0.55
CA GLU A 266 -7.59 17.70 1.31
C GLU A 266 -8.49 18.57 0.43
N HIS A 267 -8.07 18.84 -0.81
CA HIS A 267 -8.89 19.58 -1.78
C HIS A 267 -10.19 18.86 -2.13
N CYS A 268 -10.13 17.53 -2.31
CA CYS A 268 -11.30 16.71 -2.64
C CYS A 268 -12.13 16.30 -1.40
N GLY A 269 -11.61 16.47 -0.19
CA GLY A 269 -12.24 15.96 1.04
C GLY A 269 -12.03 14.45 1.24
N ASP A 270 -10.99 13.85 0.64
CA ASP A 270 -10.67 12.43 0.70
C ASP A 270 -9.83 12.10 1.93
N GLU A 271 -10.48 11.70 3.00
CA GLU A 271 -9.82 11.30 4.24
C GLU A 271 -9.06 9.97 4.09
N VAL A 272 -9.53 9.05 3.25
CA VAL A 272 -8.91 7.72 3.07
C VAL A 272 -7.50 7.85 2.52
N PHE A 273 -7.31 8.49 1.37
CA PHE A 273 -5.98 8.64 0.77
C PHE A 273 -5.11 9.66 1.52
N ARG A 274 -5.69 10.66 2.17
CA ARG A 274 -4.94 11.52 3.09
C ARG A 274 -4.25 10.71 4.20
N LEU A 275 -4.97 9.79 4.83
CA LEU A 275 -4.41 8.92 5.88
C LEU A 275 -3.43 7.88 5.32
N GLN A 276 -3.64 7.38 4.09
CA GLN A 276 -2.68 6.51 3.41
C GLN A 276 -1.33 7.20 3.18
N HIS A 277 -1.33 8.45 2.71
CA HIS A 277 -0.10 9.22 2.55
C HIS A 277 0.63 9.45 3.88
N LEU A 278 -0.11 9.75 4.96
CA LEU A 278 0.48 9.88 6.30
C LEU A 278 1.11 8.57 6.77
N SER A 279 0.48 7.41 6.48
CA SER A 279 1.07 6.11 6.80
C SER A 279 2.41 5.90 6.07
N VAL A 280 2.47 6.26 4.78
CA VAL A 280 3.72 6.18 3.98
C VAL A 280 4.80 7.08 4.57
N LEU A 281 4.47 8.32 4.95
CA LEU A 281 5.44 9.23 5.58
C LEU A 281 5.93 8.70 6.93
N GLY A 282 5.04 8.17 7.76
CA GLY A 282 5.41 7.56 9.04
C GLY A 282 6.35 6.35 8.86
N PHE A 283 6.07 5.49 7.87
CA PHE A 283 6.96 4.39 7.50
C PHE A 283 8.31 4.89 6.97
N LEU A 284 8.33 5.96 6.17
CA LEU A 284 9.55 6.55 5.66
C LEU A 284 10.46 7.03 6.80
N GLU A 285 9.90 7.80 7.75
CA GLU A 285 10.68 8.31 8.89
C GLU A 285 11.23 7.16 9.76
N LEU A 286 10.43 6.10 9.96
CA LEU A 286 10.93 4.89 10.60
C LEU A 286 12.08 4.27 9.79
N SER A 287 11.96 4.22 8.45
CA SER A 287 12.98 3.61 7.56
C SER A 287 14.29 4.39 7.55
N VAL A 288 14.28 5.72 7.62
CA VAL A 288 15.50 6.53 7.72
C VAL A 288 16.12 6.50 9.12
N GLY A 289 15.42 5.97 10.13
CA GLY A 289 15.91 5.85 11.50
C GLY A 289 15.64 7.08 12.36
N ASP A 290 14.56 7.80 12.08
CA ASP A 290 14.02 8.87 12.93
C ASP A 290 12.72 8.41 13.61
N PRO A 291 12.81 7.68 14.75
CA PRO A 291 11.64 7.19 15.45
C PRO A 291 10.80 8.32 16.06
N VAL A 292 11.40 9.49 16.34
CA VAL A 292 10.66 10.66 16.86
C VAL A 292 9.76 11.24 15.79
N ALA A 293 10.26 11.40 14.56
CA ALA A 293 9.46 11.87 13.45
C ALA A 293 8.39 10.84 13.05
N ALA A 294 8.73 9.55 13.06
CA ALA A 294 7.79 8.46 12.80
C ALA A 294 6.63 8.44 13.80
N GLU A 295 6.93 8.51 15.11
CA GLU A 295 5.94 8.52 16.18
C GLU A 295 5.01 9.72 16.07
N ARG A 296 5.55 10.91 15.80
CA ARG A 296 4.76 12.15 15.64
C ARG A 296 3.69 12.04 14.55
N ILE A 297 3.91 11.21 13.53
CA ILE A 297 2.96 10.97 12.45
C ILE A 297 2.05 9.78 12.77
N LEU A 298 2.63 8.66 13.21
CA LEU A 298 1.92 7.38 13.33
C LEU A 298 0.98 7.31 14.54
N ARG A 299 1.32 7.93 15.68
CA ARG A 299 0.45 7.92 16.86
C ARG A 299 -0.88 8.66 16.61
N PRO A 300 -0.91 9.91 16.08
CA PRO A 300 -2.17 10.56 15.72
C PRO A 300 -2.94 9.80 14.63
N LEU A 301 -2.23 9.20 13.66
CA LEU A 301 -2.83 8.39 12.61
C LEU A 301 -3.55 7.17 13.19
N ALA A 302 -2.92 6.40 14.06
CA ALA A 302 -3.52 5.24 14.72
C ALA A 302 -4.76 5.64 15.53
N ALA A 303 -4.70 6.74 16.31
CA ALA A 303 -5.84 7.25 17.04
C ALA A 303 -6.99 7.68 16.11
N ARG A 304 -6.66 8.32 14.98
CA ARG A 304 -7.67 8.74 13.99
C ARG A 304 -8.35 7.53 13.35
N LEU A 305 -7.60 6.52 12.88
CA LEU A 305 -8.15 5.30 12.29
C LEU A 305 -9.04 4.53 13.26
N THR A 306 -8.63 4.45 14.53
CA THR A 306 -9.47 3.86 15.58
C THR A 306 -10.78 4.64 15.78
N SER A 307 -10.75 5.98 15.76
CA SER A 307 -11.94 6.82 15.88
C SER A 307 -12.89 6.67 14.68
N LEU A 308 -12.34 6.37 13.49
CA LEU A 308 -13.10 6.11 12.27
C LEU A 308 -13.65 4.68 12.21
N GLY A 309 -13.23 3.81 13.12
CA GLY A 309 -13.64 2.41 13.15
C GLY A 309 -12.90 1.52 12.15
N TRP A 310 -11.88 2.02 11.44
CA TRP A 310 -11.04 1.20 10.56
C TRP A 310 -10.27 0.16 11.38
N ARG A 311 -10.37 -1.10 10.98
CA ARG A 311 -9.81 -2.22 11.75
C ARG A 311 -8.99 -3.20 10.94
N GLU A 312 -9.12 -3.25 9.59
CA GLU A 312 -8.27 -4.10 8.76
C GLU A 312 -6.83 -3.56 8.75
N PRO A 313 -5.87 -4.23 9.42
CA PRO A 313 -4.53 -3.68 9.63
C PRO A 313 -3.71 -3.63 8.34
N SER A 314 -4.08 -4.42 7.32
CA SER A 314 -3.35 -4.47 6.05
C SER A 314 -3.60 -3.24 5.17
N ILE A 315 -4.63 -2.43 5.46
CA ILE A 315 -4.96 -1.24 4.64
C ILE A 315 -3.95 -0.13 4.86
N TYR A 316 -3.61 0.19 6.10
CA TYR A 316 -2.73 1.31 6.43
C TYR A 316 -1.36 0.87 6.97
N GLY A 317 -1.28 -0.26 7.65
CA GLY A 317 -0.03 -0.78 8.24
C GLY A 317 0.54 0.10 9.36
N GLU A 318 -0.26 1.00 9.92
CA GLU A 318 0.16 2.02 10.88
C GLU A 318 0.58 1.43 12.23
N LEU A 319 -0.18 0.46 12.77
CA LEU A 319 0.07 -0.07 14.11
C LEU A 319 1.43 -0.77 14.23
N PRO A 320 1.82 -1.71 13.34
CA PRO A 320 3.14 -2.32 13.42
C PRO A 320 4.29 -1.30 13.34
N ASN A 321 4.16 -0.27 12.52
CA ASN A 321 5.19 0.75 12.36
C ASN A 321 5.22 1.71 13.57
N ALA A 322 4.06 2.07 14.14
CA ALA A 322 3.98 2.86 15.36
C ALA A 322 4.59 2.12 16.56
N ILE A 323 4.30 0.83 16.70
CA ILE A 323 4.87 0.00 17.77
C ILE A 323 6.39 -0.06 17.66
N GLU A 324 6.93 -0.27 16.45
CA GLU A 324 8.38 -0.30 16.22
C GLU A 324 9.03 1.04 16.62
N ALA A 325 8.45 2.18 16.21
CA ALA A 325 8.93 3.51 16.61
C ALA A 325 8.90 3.71 18.13
N LEU A 326 7.81 3.33 18.80
CA LEU A 326 7.68 3.44 20.25
C LEU A 326 8.68 2.56 21.01
N VAL A 327 8.98 1.37 20.51
CA VAL A 327 10.02 0.51 21.09
C VAL A 327 11.40 1.14 20.95
N GLU A 328 11.71 1.76 19.81
CA GLU A 328 12.97 2.50 19.62
C GLU A 328 13.08 3.71 20.57
N LEU A 329 11.96 4.34 20.93
CA LEU A 329 11.86 5.43 21.90
C LEU A 329 11.80 4.97 23.36
N ALA A 330 11.79 3.66 23.63
CA ALA A 330 11.60 3.05 24.93
C ALA A 330 10.24 3.37 25.60
N GLU A 331 9.21 3.73 24.81
CA GLU A 331 7.83 3.96 25.27
C GLU A 331 7.03 2.63 25.30
N LEU A 332 7.49 1.67 26.10
CA LEU A 332 7.02 0.27 26.06
C LEU A 332 5.56 0.11 26.48
N GLU A 333 5.07 0.89 27.43
CA GLU A 333 3.66 0.84 27.86
C GLU A 333 2.71 1.17 26.73
N GLU A 334 3.02 2.22 25.96
CA GLU A 334 2.20 2.61 24.81
C GLU A 334 2.34 1.59 23.67
N ALA A 335 3.56 1.07 23.43
CA ALA A 335 3.78 0.01 22.46
C ALA A 335 2.93 -1.25 22.79
N ARG A 336 2.85 -1.65 24.06
CA ARG A 336 1.98 -2.75 24.49
C ARG A 336 0.49 -2.45 24.29
N ARG A 337 0.07 -1.24 24.58
CA ARG A 337 -1.32 -0.82 24.37
C ARG A 337 -1.70 -0.95 22.87
N LEU A 338 -0.84 -0.47 21.96
CA LEU A 338 -1.08 -0.59 20.53
C LEU A 338 -1.01 -2.05 20.03
N LEU A 339 -0.12 -2.87 20.61
CA LEU A 339 -0.08 -4.30 20.30
C LEU A 339 -1.38 -5.01 20.71
N THR A 340 -1.91 -4.70 21.90
CA THR A 340 -3.20 -5.24 22.37
C THR A 340 -4.33 -4.82 21.42
N GLU A 341 -4.34 -3.57 20.96
CA GLU A 341 -5.30 -3.07 19.97
C GLU A 341 -5.18 -3.84 18.63
N LEU A 342 -3.96 -4.09 18.14
CA LEU A 342 -3.73 -4.87 16.94
C LEU A 342 -4.24 -6.31 17.10
N GLN A 343 -3.96 -6.94 18.23
CA GLN A 343 -4.43 -8.29 18.54
C GLN A 343 -5.97 -8.37 18.66
N ASP A 344 -6.62 -7.35 19.25
CA ASP A 344 -8.10 -7.28 19.26
C ASP A 344 -8.68 -7.19 17.85
N ARG A 345 -8.07 -6.39 16.97
CA ARG A 345 -8.48 -6.32 15.56
C ARG A 345 -8.34 -7.69 14.87
N LEU A 346 -7.20 -8.38 15.07
CA LEU A 346 -6.90 -9.68 14.48
C LEU A 346 -7.80 -10.80 15.01
N SER A 347 -8.33 -10.70 16.22
CA SER A 347 -9.27 -11.69 16.77
C SER A 347 -10.59 -11.78 16.00
N ARG A 348 -10.88 -10.82 15.12
CA ARG A 348 -12.15 -10.67 14.38
C ARG A 348 -12.02 -10.89 12.88
N ILE A 349 -10.80 -10.96 12.37
CA ILE A 349 -10.52 -11.04 10.93
C ILE A 349 -9.41 -12.07 10.68
N ASP A 350 -9.46 -12.70 9.52
CA ASP A 350 -8.38 -13.55 9.01
C ASP A 350 -7.36 -12.67 8.26
N SER A 351 -6.29 -12.28 8.94
CA SER A 351 -5.21 -11.43 8.39
C SER A 351 -3.84 -12.02 8.73
N PRO A 352 -3.37 -13.02 7.96
CA PRO A 352 -2.07 -13.67 8.23
C PRO A 352 -0.90 -12.68 8.22
N TRP A 353 -0.95 -11.64 7.38
CA TRP A 353 0.05 -10.56 7.40
C TRP A 353 0.03 -9.82 8.74
N GLY A 354 -1.15 -9.48 9.22
CA GLY A 354 -1.33 -8.82 10.51
C GLY A 354 -0.82 -9.67 11.68
N GLU A 355 -1.09 -10.97 11.67
CA GLU A 355 -0.60 -11.93 12.69
C GLU A 355 0.93 -11.97 12.73
N ALA A 356 1.58 -12.09 11.56
CA ALA A 356 3.02 -12.08 11.46
C ALA A 356 3.64 -10.75 11.93
N CYS A 357 3.03 -9.61 11.58
CA CYS A 357 3.46 -8.31 12.05
C CYS A 357 3.26 -8.13 13.56
N ALA A 358 2.16 -8.63 14.14
CA ALA A 358 1.92 -8.61 15.58
C ALA A 358 2.98 -9.44 16.33
N GLY A 359 3.33 -10.63 15.84
CA GLY A 359 4.42 -11.45 16.39
C GLY A 359 5.77 -10.75 16.32
N ARG A 360 6.08 -10.02 15.25
CA ARG A 360 7.28 -9.19 15.17
C ARG A 360 7.27 -8.07 16.21
N CYS A 361 6.14 -7.38 16.38
CA CYS A 361 5.98 -6.31 17.37
C CYS A 361 6.13 -6.86 18.80
N GLU A 362 5.53 -8.01 19.09
CA GLU A 362 5.68 -8.69 20.38
C GLU A 362 7.13 -9.03 20.67
N GLY A 363 7.84 -9.61 19.70
CA GLY A 363 9.28 -9.90 19.79
C GLY A 363 10.12 -8.66 20.06
N LEU A 364 9.81 -7.51 19.44
CA LEU A 364 10.49 -6.23 19.68
C LEU A 364 10.28 -5.76 21.13
N ILE A 365 9.05 -5.77 21.62
CA ILE A 365 8.70 -5.34 22.98
C ILE A 365 9.37 -6.25 24.02
N LEU A 366 9.25 -7.57 23.90
CA LEU A 366 9.86 -8.55 24.81
C LEU A 366 11.39 -8.40 24.86
N ALA A 367 12.03 -8.16 23.71
CA ALA A 367 13.46 -7.92 23.65
C ALA A 367 13.88 -6.60 24.33
N ALA A 368 13.05 -5.57 24.27
CA ALA A 368 13.29 -4.30 24.95
C ALA A 368 13.12 -4.44 26.48
N GLU A 369 12.22 -5.31 26.94
CA GLU A 369 12.03 -5.67 28.35
C GLU A 369 13.10 -6.63 28.89
N GLY A 370 13.94 -7.19 28.01
CA GLY A 370 15.01 -8.11 28.38
C GLY A 370 14.67 -9.58 28.34
N ASP A 371 13.44 -9.97 27.99
CA ASP A 371 13.04 -11.35 27.76
C ASP A 371 13.37 -11.81 26.34
N PHE A 372 14.66 -12.00 26.09
CA PHE A 372 15.16 -12.43 24.79
C PHE A 372 14.70 -13.83 24.38
N ALA A 373 14.40 -14.72 25.34
CA ALA A 373 13.96 -16.07 25.02
C ALA A 373 12.55 -16.06 24.46
N ALA A 374 11.62 -15.38 25.11
CA ALA A 374 10.26 -15.19 24.62
C ALA A 374 10.24 -14.40 23.31
N ALA A 375 11.09 -13.36 23.19
CA ALA A 375 11.23 -12.57 21.97
C ALA A 375 11.62 -13.43 20.76
N ILE A 376 12.58 -14.33 20.90
CA ILE A 376 12.99 -15.23 19.82
C ILE A 376 11.83 -16.17 19.45
N SER A 377 11.13 -16.76 20.42
CA SER A 377 9.98 -17.63 20.15
C SER A 377 8.90 -16.90 19.35
N ALA A 378 8.50 -15.71 19.77
CA ALA A 378 7.50 -14.92 19.06
C ALA A 378 7.92 -14.58 17.61
N LEU A 379 9.21 -14.30 17.39
CA LEU A 379 9.74 -14.02 16.05
C LEU A 379 9.83 -15.27 15.17
N GLU A 380 10.17 -16.43 15.72
CA GLU A 380 10.20 -17.71 15.00
C GLU A 380 8.78 -18.14 14.59
N ASP A 381 7.79 -17.93 15.45
CA ASP A 381 6.38 -18.15 15.13
C ASP A 381 5.91 -17.19 14.00
N ALA A 382 6.26 -15.91 14.09
CA ALA A 382 5.96 -14.93 13.05
C ALA A 382 6.62 -15.28 11.70
N ILE A 383 7.85 -15.77 11.69
CA ILE A 383 8.54 -16.24 10.49
C ILE A 383 7.79 -17.42 9.87
N THR A 384 7.31 -18.37 10.68
CA THR A 384 6.52 -19.51 10.20
C THR A 384 5.25 -19.07 9.48
N VAL A 385 4.62 -17.97 9.91
CA VAL A 385 3.48 -17.38 9.19
C VAL A 385 3.95 -16.71 7.90
N HIS A 386 5.02 -15.90 7.95
CA HIS A 386 5.58 -15.23 6.78
C HIS A 386 6.01 -16.18 5.66
N GLU A 387 6.53 -17.37 5.98
CA GLU A 387 6.96 -18.38 4.99
C GLU A 387 5.81 -18.88 4.10
N ARG A 388 4.56 -18.68 4.53
CA ARG A 388 3.35 -19.02 3.76
C ARG A 388 2.80 -17.86 2.94
N LEU A 389 3.37 -16.66 3.14
CA LEU A 389 2.90 -15.42 2.49
C LEU A 389 3.86 -15.00 1.39
N PRO A 390 3.37 -14.71 0.17
CA PRO A 390 4.19 -14.17 -0.91
C PRO A 390 4.44 -12.66 -0.72
N GLN A 391 4.92 -12.27 0.48
CA GLN A 391 5.17 -10.88 0.90
C GLN A 391 6.58 -10.76 1.49
N PRO A 392 7.61 -10.69 0.65
CA PRO A 392 9.01 -10.88 1.07
C PRO A 392 9.54 -9.78 1.99
N PHE A 393 9.06 -8.54 1.85
CA PHE A 393 9.62 -7.40 2.59
C PHE A 393 9.41 -7.51 4.11
N ASP A 394 8.19 -7.77 4.57
CA ASP A 394 7.91 -7.90 6.02
C ASP A 394 8.52 -9.16 6.61
N HIS A 395 8.63 -10.24 5.83
CA HIS A 395 9.42 -11.41 6.22
C HIS A 395 10.88 -11.04 6.49
N ALA A 396 11.50 -10.27 5.59
CA ALA A 396 12.88 -9.81 5.77
C ALA A 396 13.03 -8.87 6.99
N ARG A 397 12.05 -8.00 7.28
CA ARG A 397 12.04 -7.18 8.50
C ARG A 397 12.02 -8.05 9.76
N THR A 398 11.22 -9.12 9.77
CA THR A 398 11.15 -10.05 10.91
C THR A 398 12.46 -10.82 11.09
N LEU A 399 13.09 -11.26 9.99
CA LEU A 399 14.42 -11.87 10.01
C LEU A 399 15.52 -10.92 10.51
N LEU A 400 15.47 -9.65 10.11
CA LEU A 400 16.39 -8.61 10.59
C LEU A 400 16.25 -8.41 12.11
N THR A 401 15.02 -8.35 12.61
CA THR A 401 14.72 -8.25 14.04
C THR A 401 15.25 -9.46 14.80
N LEU A 402 14.96 -10.68 14.33
CA LEU A 402 15.45 -11.93 14.92
C LEU A 402 16.98 -11.95 14.98
N GLY A 403 17.65 -11.65 13.86
CA GLY A 403 19.10 -11.65 13.79
C GLY A 403 19.76 -10.61 14.71
N THR A 404 19.11 -9.45 14.86
CA THR A 404 19.55 -8.41 15.80
C THR A 404 19.49 -8.88 17.26
N ILE A 405 18.39 -9.55 17.65
CA ILE A 405 18.22 -10.09 19.01
C ILE A 405 19.19 -11.26 19.25
N GLN A 406 19.32 -12.19 18.31
CA GLN A 406 20.29 -13.29 18.38
C GLN A 406 21.73 -12.78 18.55
N ARG A 407 22.11 -11.67 17.89
CA ARG A 407 23.40 -11.02 18.07
C ARG A 407 23.57 -10.49 19.50
N ARG A 408 22.55 -9.82 20.06
CA ARG A 408 22.57 -9.33 21.46
C ARG A 408 22.76 -10.49 22.44
N MET A 409 22.18 -11.64 22.17
CA MET A 409 22.37 -12.88 22.94
C MET A 409 23.70 -13.61 22.66
N LYS A 410 24.56 -13.06 21.82
CA LYS A 410 25.84 -13.66 21.40
C LYS A 410 25.70 -14.99 20.62
N LYS A 411 24.52 -15.29 20.08
CA LYS A 411 24.26 -16.43 19.20
C LYS A 411 24.74 -16.13 17.77
N ARG A 412 26.05 -15.92 17.61
CA ARG A 412 26.64 -15.34 16.38
C ARG A 412 26.33 -16.09 15.10
N GLY A 413 26.28 -17.43 15.12
CA GLY A 413 25.98 -18.27 13.96
C GLY A 413 24.56 -18.05 13.46
N GLN A 414 23.58 -18.16 14.35
CA GLN A 414 22.17 -17.94 14.06
C GLN A 414 21.90 -16.50 13.61
N ALA A 415 22.46 -15.52 14.33
CA ALA A 415 22.36 -14.11 13.96
C ALA A 415 22.85 -13.84 12.53
N ARG A 416 24.00 -14.41 12.16
CA ARG A 416 24.52 -14.28 10.79
C ARG A 416 23.58 -14.87 9.76
N GLU A 417 23.06 -16.06 10.00
CA GLU A 417 22.12 -16.71 9.10
C GLU A 417 20.86 -15.85 8.86
N SER A 418 20.21 -15.41 9.94
CA SER A 418 19.01 -14.56 9.85
C SER A 418 19.27 -13.25 9.13
N LEU A 419 20.38 -12.57 9.47
CA LEU A 419 20.74 -11.28 8.86
C LEU A 419 21.15 -11.40 7.38
N VAL A 420 21.81 -12.48 6.98
CA VAL A 420 22.16 -12.73 5.57
C VAL A 420 20.90 -13.01 4.76
N LYS A 421 19.96 -13.79 5.27
CA LYS A 421 18.66 -14.02 4.62
C LYS A 421 17.90 -12.70 4.45
N ALA A 422 17.81 -11.87 5.51
CA ALA A 422 17.15 -10.57 5.43
C ALA A 422 17.81 -9.64 4.40
N LEU A 423 19.16 -9.55 4.41
CA LEU A 423 19.91 -8.73 3.46
C LEU A 423 19.69 -9.16 2.01
N ALA A 424 19.69 -10.46 1.73
CA ALA A 424 19.48 -10.98 0.39
C ALA A 424 18.12 -10.53 -0.18
N VAL A 425 17.05 -10.61 0.63
CA VAL A 425 15.72 -10.16 0.23
C VAL A 425 15.68 -8.64 0.03
N PHE A 426 16.26 -7.86 0.95
CA PHE A 426 16.29 -6.39 0.79
C PHE A 426 17.08 -5.95 -0.45
N ASP A 427 18.20 -6.63 -0.76
CA ASP A 427 18.99 -6.35 -1.97
C ASP A 427 18.21 -6.73 -3.25
N GLU A 428 17.50 -7.86 -3.25
CA GLU A 428 16.66 -8.29 -4.37
C GLU A 428 15.50 -7.31 -4.64
N LEU A 429 14.87 -6.82 -3.58
CA LEU A 429 13.78 -5.83 -3.65
C LEU A 429 14.30 -4.41 -3.98
N GLY A 430 15.58 -4.13 -3.77
CA GLY A 430 16.16 -2.78 -3.86
C GLY A 430 15.83 -1.90 -2.65
N ALA A 431 15.50 -2.47 -1.49
CA ALA A 431 15.16 -1.78 -0.24
C ALA A 431 16.41 -1.21 0.45
N ALA A 432 16.99 -0.14 -0.12
CA ALA A 432 18.33 0.34 0.21
C ALA A 432 18.53 0.66 1.70
N LEU A 433 17.59 1.35 2.35
CA LEU A 433 17.68 1.73 3.76
C LEU A 433 17.66 0.49 4.69
N TRP A 434 16.83 -0.49 4.38
CA TRP A 434 16.73 -1.72 5.16
C TRP A 434 17.91 -2.67 4.91
N ALA A 435 18.41 -2.73 3.68
CA ALA A 435 19.66 -3.44 3.35
C ALA A 435 20.84 -2.88 4.15
N GLU A 436 20.95 -1.55 4.27
CA GLU A 436 22.00 -0.91 5.05
C GLU A 436 21.88 -1.20 6.56
N ARG A 437 20.66 -1.23 7.11
CA ARG A 437 20.43 -1.69 8.49
C ARG A 437 20.92 -3.14 8.69
N ALA A 438 20.61 -4.05 7.76
CA ALA A 438 21.05 -5.44 7.83
C ALA A 438 22.58 -5.55 7.72
N ARG A 439 23.23 -4.79 6.82
CA ARG A 439 24.70 -4.73 6.71
C ARG A 439 25.35 -4.21 7.99
N SER A 440 24.78 -3.18 8.60
CA SER A 440 25.26 -2.60 9.85
C SER A 440 25.19 -3.64 10.99
N GLU A 441 24.12 -4.42 11.10
CA GLU A 441 24.00 -5.48 12.09
C GLU A 441 24.99 -6.63 11.84
N LEU A 442 25.21 -7.02 10.58
CA LEU A 442 26.24 -8.00 10.19
C LEU A 442 27.66 -7.52 10.56
N ALA A 443 27.97 -6.26 10.33
CA ALA A 443 29.26 -5.67 10.71
C ALA A 443 29.50 -5.71 12.23
N ARG A 444 28.45 -5.48 13.04
CA ARG A 444 28.49 -5.56 14.52
C ARG A 444 28.70 -6.98 15.06
N LEU A 445 28.49 -8.04 14.28
CA LEU A 445 28.76 -9.40 14.70
C LEU A 445 30.23 -9.69 14.95
N GLY A 446 31.12 -8.74 14.64
CA GLY A 446 32.55 -8.86 14.92
C GLY A 446 33.13 -10.17 14.42
N GLY A 447 33.50 -10.21 13.20
CA GLY A 447 34.25 -11.20 12.47
C GLY A 447 34.43 -10.64 11.09
N ARG A 448 35.65 -10.76 10.54
CA ARG A 448 35.86 -10.52 9.13
C ARG A 448 34.63 -11.04 8.38
N ALA A 449 33.81 -10.15 7.82
CA ALA A 449 32.87 -10.59 6.84
C ALA A 449 33.63 -11.56 5.94
N ALA A 450 33.08 -12.71 5.67
CA ALA A 450 33.36 -13.35 4.40
C ALA A 450 32.71 -12.39 3.38
N VAL A 451 33.43 -11.34 3.07
CA VAL A 451 33.28 -10.57 1.85
C VAL A 451 33.45 -11.63 0.79
N GLY A 452 32.45 -11.87 -0.05
CA GLY A 452 32.63 -12.76 -1.18
C GLY A 452 34.01 -12.43 -1.76
N ASP A 453 34.82 -13.44 -2.04
CA ASP A 453 36.23 -13.28 -2.46
C ASP A 453 36.36 -12.44 -3.75
N GLU A 454 35.24 -12.04 -4.35
CA GLU A 454 35.19 -11.21 -5.55
C GLU A 454 35.04 -9.72 -5.25
N LEU A 455 35.82 -8.93 -5.95
CA LEU A 455 35.73 -7.47 -5.90
C LEU A 455 34.45 -7.00 -6.59
N THR A 456 33.78 -6.00 -6.01
CA THR A 456 32.69 -5.30 -6.71
C THR A 456 33.23 -4.60 -7.97
N PRO A 457 32.39 -4.25 -8.95
CA PRO A 457 32.84 -3.53 -10.16
C PRO A 457 33.63 -2.25 -9.85
N THR A 458 33.23 -1.52 -8.81
CA THR A 458 33.93 -0.29 -8.35
C THR A 458 35.27 -0.63 -7.70
N GLU A 459 35.32 -1.66 -6.84
CA GLU A 459 36.55 -2.13 -6.22
C GLU A 459 37.51 -2.71 -7.25
N GLN A 460 37.01 -3.42 -8.26
CA GLN A 460 37.78 -3.94 -9.36
C GLN A 460 38.44 -2.79 -10.14
N GLY A 461 37.69 -1.76 -10.52
CA GLY A 461 38.22 -0.59 -11.22
C GLY A 461 39.28 0.17 -10.38
N ILE A 462 39.08 0.29 -9.06
CA ILE A 462 40.07 0.88 -8.17
C ILE A 462 41.32 0.01 -8.09
N ALA A 463 41.17 -1.32 -7.94
CA ALA A 463 42.29 -2.26 -7.87
C ALA A 463 43.13 -2.25 -9.15
N GLU A 464 42.52 -2.21 -10.31
CA GLU A 464 43.17 -2.11 -11.60
C GLU A 464 43.99 -0.83 -11.76
N LEU A 465 43.39 0.33 -11.42
CA LEU A 465 44.08 1.62 -11.48
C LEU A 465 45.26 1.69 -10.49
N VAL A 466 45.10 1.10 -9.32
CA VAL A 466 46.17 1.00 -8.32
C VAL A 466 47.28 0.06 -8.77
N ALA A 467 46.93 -1.05 -9.42
CA ALA A 467 47.89 -1.98 -10.02
C ALA A 467 48.73 -1.33 -11.17
N LEU A 468 48.10 -0.37 -11.88
CA LEU A 468 48.77 0.46 -12.88
C LEU A 468 49.69 1.57 -12.25
N GLY A 469 49.85 1.59 -10.95
CA GLY A 469 50.72 2.54 -10.24
C GLY A 469 50.11 3.93 -9.97
N LYS A 470 48.81 4.14 -10.24
CA LYS A 470 48.12 5.42 -10.00
C LYS A 470 48.06 5.75 -8.52
N SER A 471 48.33 6.98 -8.12
CA SER A 471 48.12 7.46 -6.74
C SER A 471 46.63 7.57 -6.36
N ASN A 472 46.27 7.61 -5.07
CA ASN A 472 44.89 7.77 -4.63
C ASN A 472 44.24 9.04 -5.18
N LYS A 473 45.03 10.12 -5.43
CA LYS A 473 44.52 11.34 -6.05
C LYS A 473 44.17 11.14 -7.53
N GLU A 474 44.98 10.39 -8.28
CA GLU A 474 44.75 10.11 -9.68
C GLU A 474 43.58 9.14 -9.87
N VAL A 475 43.47 8.11 -9.01
CA VAL A 475 42.33 7.19 -8.99
C VAL A 475 41.03 7.96 -8.68
N ALA A 476 41.08 8.82 -7.69
CA ALA A 476 39.93 9.64 -7.30
C ALA A 476 39.47 10.57 -8.43
N ALA A 477 40.42 11.23 -9.11
CA ALA A 477 40.11 12.08 -10.27
C ALA A 477 39.50 11.31 -11.43
N GLN A 478 39.99 10.10 -11.70
CA GLN A 478 39.55 9.27 -12.83
C GLN A 478 38.17 8.63 -12.61
N LEU A 479 37.81 8.36 -11.35
CA LEU A 479 36.54 7.75 -10.98
C LEU A 479 35.51 8.76 -10.42
N PHE A 480 35.83 10.06 -10.43
CA PHE A 480 34.99 11.15 -9.92
C PHE A 480 34.58 10.99 -8.45
N ILE A 481 35.50 10.48 -7.60
CA ILE A 481 35.30 10.29 -6.17
C ILE A 481 36.38 11.04 -5.36
N THR A 482 36.30 11.03 -4.02
CA THR A 482 37.34 11.67 -3.18
C THR A 482 38.52 10.74 -2.90
N PRO A 483 39.74 11.25 -2.66
CA PRO A 483 40.88 10.41 -2.25
C PRO A 483 40.60 9.60 -0.97
N ARG A 484 39.82 10.14 -0.05
CA ARG A 484 39.37 9.46 1.18
C ARG A 484 38.45 8.27 0.88
N THR A 485 37.59 8.41 -0.12
CA THR A 485 36.75 7.30 -0.62
C THR A 485 37.61 6.17 -1.20
N VAL A 486 38.66 6.51 -1.97
CA VAL A 486 39.61 5.52 -2.51
C VAL A 486 40.33 4.77 -1.37
N GLU A 487 40.75 5.45 -0.31
CA GLU A 487 41.38 4.83 0.88
C GLU A 487 40.44 3.84 1.57
N GLY A 488 39.14 4.19 1.71
CA GLY A 488 38.12 3.30 2.24
C GLY A 488 37.98 2.03 1.40
N HIS A 489 37.84 2.18 0.08
CA HIS A 489 37.77 1.03 -0.84
C HIS A 489 39.04 0.18 -0.80
N LEU A 490 40.24 0.77 -0.76
CA LEU A 490 41.49 0.03 -0.67
C LEU A 490 41.55 -0.84 0.58
N THR A 491 41.05 -0.36 1.69
CA THR A 491 40.97 -1.15 2.94
C THR A 491 40.13 -2.39 2.74
N HIS A 492 38.99 -2.28 2.05
CA HIS A 492 38.11 -3.40 1.73
C HIS A 492 38.73 -4.34 0.68
N ILE A 493 39.33 -3.79 -0.38
CA ILE A 493 40.03 -4.56 -1.42
C ILE A 493 41.15 -5.40 -0.82
N TYR A 494 41.96 -4.81 0.06
CA TYR A 494 43.05 -5.54 0.74
C TYR A 494 42.49 -6.69 1.60
N ALA A 495 41.40 -6.46 2.29
CA ALA A 495 40.75 -7.48 3.09
C ALA A 495 40.18 -8.63 2.23
N LYS A 496 39.55 -8.30 1.08
CA LYS A 496 38.98 -9.26 0.13
C LYS A 496 40.03 -10.14 -0.54
N LEU A 497 41.10 -9.51 -1.00
CA LEU A 497 42.16 -10.23 -1.73
C LEU A 497 43.22 -10.85 -0.81
N GLY A 498 43.13 -10.66 0.52
CA GLY A 498 44.07 -11.19 1.48
C GLY A 498 45.47 -10.55 1.38
N VAL A 499 45.58 -9.34 0.80
CA VAL A 499 46.84 -8.60 0.65
C VAL A 499 46.98 -7.54 1.73
N ARG A 500 48.24 -7.18 2.07
CA ARG A 500 48.54 -6.24 3.18
C ARG A 500 49.14 -4.92 2.73
N SER A 501 49.45 -4.81 1.43
CA SER A 501 50.10 -3.62 0.90
C SER A 501 49.69 -3.35 -0.55
N ARG A 502 49.90 -2.10 -0.98
CA ARG A 502 49.73 -1.66 -2.36
C ARG A 502 50.59 -2.47 -3.36
N ALA A 503 51.81 -2.83 -2.93
CA ALA A 503 52.70 -3.65 -3.77
C ALA A 503 52.18 -5.06 -3.92
N GLU A 504 51.67 -5.67 -2.86
CA GLU A 504 51.01 -6.99 -2.93
C GLU A 504 49.78 -6.99 -3.79
N LEU A 505 48.94 -5.92 -3.72
CA LEU A 505 47.78 -5.75 -4.59
C LEU A 505 48.22 -5.69 -6.07
N ALA A 506 49.22 -4.88 -6.40
CA ALA A 506 49.71 -4.75 -7.76
C ALA A 506 50.27 -6.10 -8.28
N HIS A 507 50.99 -6.85 -7.45
CA HIS A 507 51.46 -8.19 -7.80
C HIS A 507 50.32 -9.17 -8.03
N ARG A 508 49.32 -9.20 -7.16
CA ARG A 508 48.14 -10.08 -7.25
C ARG A 508 47.32 -9.82 -8.52
N MET A 509 47.19 -8.56 -8.93
CA MET A 509 46.45 -8.16 -10.13
C MET A 509 47.23 -8.37 -11.42
N SER A 510 48.54 -8.53 -11.33
CA SER A 510 49.41 -8.79 -12.51
C SER A 510 49.57 -10.28 -12.87
N VAL A 511 49.12 -11.19 -11.99
CA VAL A 511 49.15 -12.65 -12.24
C VAL A 511 47.84 -13.06 -12.90
N PRO A 512 47.81 -13.52 -14.14
CA PRO A 512 46.59 -14.04 -14.78
C PRO A 512 46.08 -15.24 -13.98
N THR A 513 44.82 -15.16 -13.50
CA THR A 513 44.11 -16.35 -13.01
C THR A 513 43.90 -17.31 -14.17
N GLY A 514 44.69 -18.40 -14.17
CA GLY A 514 44.54 -19.50 -15.09
C GLY A 514 43.29 -20.34 -14.87
#